data_23d427052620218f1fbbc3c3d238444a
#
_entry.id   23d427052620218f1fbbc3c3d238444a
#
_cell.length_a   1.000
_cell.length_b   1.000
_cell.length_c   1.000
_cell.angle_alpha   90.00
_cell.angle_beta   90.00
_cell.angle_gamma   90.00
#
_symmetry.space_group_name_H-M   'P 1'
#
loop_
_entity.id
_entity.type
_entity.pdbx_description
1 polymer ?
#
loop_
_entity_poly.entity_id
_entity_poly.type
_entity_poly.pdbx_seq_one_letter_code
_entity_poly.pdbx_strand_id
1 'polypeptide(L)'
;MVKKAAMLDMPEHKRWVLLANWMDRTMLRNRVVFEMAHQLEENNGGQLAWNPHGRNVELIYNGIHVGNYLLAEQIKIDGDRLNINDAYEDVIEDNPAAVPADCGYLLEFDDYYDENCRFLSSKLHLPCMLKDDVPWENGSAFRSYVEDKVNGVDKALKPGLLEGDADYSATAAILDIPSLIDWWFVHELAMNAEYRHPKSVYMYIDGKDGKLCAGPVWDFDYQTFPNPDGINSISREFGGSYASLSYDASSLNKWLCSNYSFDNSWNPSTPNYGDKPYMWYPLLLQHEEFKAAVKAQWLVSYPKLQQVVTSIRMFAEENRLSDSFNNAMWPLLDGRRTAELSPYVIDFSGDEKMTWNEAIDSMVKFYQNRLEMMNALITNGSF
;
A
#
# COMPACT_ATOMS: atom_id res chain seq x y z
N MET A 1 13.43 16.00 -26.15
CA MET A 1 13.98 15.30 -24.94
C MET A 1 13.27 15.93 -23.74
N VAL A 2 12.59 15.13 -22.93
CA VAL A 2 11.93 15.62 -21.69
C VAL A 2 13.04 15.92 -20.67
N LYS A 3 13.03 17.15 -20.13
CA LYS A 3 14.03 17.54 -19.12
C LYS A 3 13.63 16.99 -17.74
N LYS A 4 14.60 16.55 -16.95
CA LYS A 4 14.42 16.34 -15.51
C LYS A 4 14.18 17.70 -14.84
N ALA A 5 13.35 17.74 -13.82
CA ALA A 5 13.10 18.91 -12.99
C ALA A 5 12.98 18.50 -11.52
N ALA A 6 13.59 19.26 -10.63
CA ALA A 6 13.33 19.19 -9.20
C ALA A 6 11.99 19.89 -8.90
N MET A 7 11.15 19.29 -8.09
CA MET A 7 9.87 19.86 -7.69
C MET A 7 9.80 19.92 -6.16
N LEU A 8 9.67 21.12 -5.61
CA LEU A 8 9.39 21.34 -4.20
C LEU A 8 10.31 20.52 -3.25
N ASP A 9 11.62 20.66 -3.43
CA ASP A 9 12.67 19.98 -2.66
C ASP A 9 12.78 18.45 -2.88
N MET A 10 12.03 17.90 -3.81
CA MET A 10 12.16 16.51 -4.25
C MET A 10 13.22 16.38 -5.36
N PRO A 11 13.93 15.24 -5.46
CA PRO A 11 14.98 15.02 -6.45
C PRO A 11 14.54 15.23 -7.90
N GLU A 12 15.47 15.65 -8.76
CA GLU A 12 15.18 15.87 -10.19
C GLU A 12 14.72 14.59 -10.88
N HIS A 13 13.52 14.63 -11.45
CA HIS A 13 12.99 13.52 -12.23
C HIS A 13 12.14 13.99 -13.42
N LYS A 14 11.88 13.09 -14.36
CA LYS A 14 11.02 13.35 -15.54
C LYS A 14 9.55 13.05 -15.26
N ARG A 15 9.25 12.25 -14.24
CA ARG A 15 7.93 11.72 -13.96
C ARG A 15 7.45 12.15 -12.59
N TRP A 16 6.29 12.78 -12.58
CA TRP A 16 5.59 13.27 -11.41
C TRP A 16 4.12 12.91 -11.54
N VAL A 17 3.43 12.76 -10.44
CA VAL A 17 2.00 12.53 -10.40
C VAL A 17 1.30 13.61 -9.60
N LEU A 18 0.08 13.92 -9.99
CA LEU A 18 -0.84 14.80 -9.27
C LEU A 18 -2.01 13.94 -8.79
N LEU A 19 -2.03 13.60 -7.52
CA LEU A 19 -3.10 12.81 -6.90
C LEU A 19 -4.16 13.77 -6.38
N ALA A 20 -5.39 13.61 -6.86
CA ALA A 20 -6.49 14.51 -6.52
C ALA A 20 -6.98 14.30 -5.08
N ASN A 21 -6.74 13.13 -4.47
CA ASN A 21 -7.24 12.73 -3.14
C ASN A 21 -8.73 13.08 -2.98
N TRP A 22 -9.50 12.91 -4.03
CA TRP A 22 -10.82 13.52 -4.20
C TRP A 22 -11.89 12.97 -3.23
N MET A 23 -11.65 11.80 -2.66
CA MET A 23 -12.50 11.19 -1.64
C MET A 23 -12.04 11.47 -0.23
N ASP A 24 -10.82 11.92 -0.07
CA ASP A 24 -10.20 12.18 1.21
C ASP A 24 -10.63 13.57 1.74
N ARG A 25 -11.48 13.58 2.78
CA ARG A 25 -11.93 14.83 3.42
C ARG A 25 -10.77 15.66 3.97
N THR A 26 -9.68 15.00 4.36
CA THR A 26 -8.49 15.67 4.89
C THR A 26 -7.51 16.13 3.83
N MET A 27 -7.54 15.57 2.62
CA MET A 27 -6.55 15.74 1.55
C MET A 27 -5.13 15.29 1.95
N LEU A 28 -4.97 14.56 3.05
CA LEU A 28 -3.68 14.26 3.65
C LEU A 28 -3.35 12.77 3.75
N ARG A 29 -4.31 11.86 3.53
CA ARG A 29 -4.14 10.42 3.81
C ARG A 29 -2.92 9.84 3.12
N ASN A 30 -2.77 10.02 1.81
CA ASN A 30 -1.58 9.58 1.08
C ASN A 30 -0.29 10.19 1.64
N ARG A 31 -0.28 11.50 1.93
CA ARG A 31 0.89 12.19 2.47
C ARG A 31 1.28 11.69 3.85
N VAL A 32 0.29 11.41 4.70
CA VAL A 32 0.51 10.84 6.05
C VAL A 32 1.08 9.44 5.95
N VAL A 33 0.59 8.61 5.03
CA VAL A 33 1.12 7.27 4.84
C VAL A 33 2.53 7.28 4.27
N PHE A 34 2.83 8.18 3.33
CA PHE A 34 4.21 8.36 2.87
C PHE A 34 5.14 8.74 4.04
N GLU A 35 4.70 9.64 4.93
CA GLU A 35 5.45 9.98 6.15
C GLU A 35 5.64 8.78 7.08
N MET A 36 4.58 7.97 7.30
CA MET A 36 4.71 6.74 8.08
C MET A 36 5.78 5.82 7.51
N ALA A 37 5.77 5.63 6.19
CA ALA A 37 6.75 4.80 5.51
C ALA A 37 8.17 5.39 5.59
N HIS A 38 8.34 6.71 5.44
CA HIS A 38 9.64 7.38 5.61
C HIS A 38 10.22 7.19 7.02
N GLN A 39 9.38 7.18 8.06
CA GLN A 39 9.84 6.88 9.42
C GLN A 39 10.40 5.46 9.54
N LEU A 40 10.01 4.55 8.64
CA LEU A 40 10.39 3.14 8.61
C LEU A 40 11.39 2.80 7.50
N GLU A 41 11.96 3.79 6.82
CA GLU A 41 13.03 3.57 5.84
C GLU A 41 14.38 3.24 6.49
N GLU A 42 15.23 2.55 5.75
CA GLU A 42 16.57 2.13 6.18
C GLU A 42 17.43 3.30 6.67
N ASN A 43 17.37 4.44 5.98
CA ASN A 43 18.07 5.66 6.34
C ASN A 43 17.63 6.25 7.69
N ASN A 44 16.44 5.90 8.14
CA ASN A 44 15.88 6.22 9.45
C ASN A 44 15.98 5.05 10.44
N GLY A 45 16.67 3.96 10.06
CA GLY A 45 16.83 2.76 10.85
C GLY A 45 15.57 1.90 10.90
N GLY A 46 14.72 1.96 9.88
CA GLY A 46 13.67 1.00 9.55
C GLY A 46 14.16 -0.02 8.53
N GLN A 47 13.24 -0.64 7.78
CA GLN A 47 13.53 -1.73 6.88
C GLN A 47 12.96 -1.51 5.46
N LEU A 48 12.28 -0.39 5.20
CA LEU A 48 11.79 -0.05 3.88
C LEU A 48 12.90 0.68 3.08
N ALA A 49 13.07 0.32 1.81
CA ALA A 49 14.15 0.89 1.01
C ALA A 49 13.86 2.34 0.61
N TRP A 50 12.71 2.57 -0.01
CA TRP A 50 12.31 3.89 -0.51
C TRP A 50 10.78 3.97 -0.61
N ASN A 51 10.26 5.16 -0.35
CA ASN A 51 8.84 5.46 -0.54
C ASN A 51 8.65 6.86 -1.16
N PRO A 52 7.54 7.11 -1.87
CA PRO A 52 7.32 8.39 -2.53
C PRO A 52 7.25 9.56 -1.55
N HIS A 53 7.88 10.68 -1.90
CA HIS A 53 7.61 11.96 -1.26
C HIS A 53 6.47 12.67 -1.98
N GLY A 54 5.76 13.52 -1.24
CA GLY A 54 4.69 14.33 -1.80
C GLY A 54 4.49 15.66 -1.09
N ARG A 55 3.99 16.65 -1.83
CA ARG A 55 3.65 17.99 -1.32
C ARG A 55 2.27 18.38 -1.84
N ASN A 56 1.40 18.82 -0.95
CA ASN A 56 0.13 19.39 -1.38
C ASN A 56 0.36 20.71 -2.12
N VAL A 57 -0.30 20.87 -3.24
CA VAL A 57 -0.18 22.04 -4.12
C VAL A 57 -1.54 22.51 -4.60
N GLU A 58 -1.68 23.82 -4.84
CA GLU A 58 -2.81 24.39 -5.55
C GLU A 58 -2.52 24.36 -7.05
N LEU A 59 -3.28 23.58 -7.78
CA LEU A 59 -3.10 23.47 -9.23
C LEU A 59 -3.82 24.60 -9.95
N ILE A 60 -3.05 25.38 -10.71
CA ILE A 60 -3.57 26.40 -11.61
C ILE A 60 -3.30 25.97 -13.05
N TYR A 61 -4.34 25.70 -13.80
CA TYR A 61 -4.25 25.31 -15.20
C TYR A 61 -4.83 26.41 -16.11
N ASN A 62 -4.02 26.94 -17.02
CA ASN A 62 -4.40 28.06 -17.91
C ASN A 62 -4.99 29.27 -17.15
N GLY A 63 -4.46 29.60 -15.98
CA GLY A 63 -4.93 30.72 -15.16
C GLY A 63 -6.19 30.42 -14.33
N ILE A 64 -6.70 29.20 -14.38
CA ILE A 64 -7.86 28.76 -13.61
C ILE A 64 -7.38 27.84 -12.50
N HIS A 65 -7.78 28.12 -11.25
CA HIS A 65 -7.58 27.22 -10.13
C HIS A 65 -8.43 25.97 -10.33
N VAL A 66 -7.85 24.78 -10.22
CA VAL A 66 -8.54 23.50 -10.44
C VAL A 66 -8.58 22.60 -9.20
N GLY A 67 -7.99 23.02 -8.12
CA GLY A 67 -8.10 22.34 -6.82
C GLY A 67 -6.76 22.04 -6.15
N ASN A 68 -6.83 21.44 -4.97
CA ASN A 68 -5.69 20.93 -4.23
C ASN A 68 -5.33 19.52 -4.74
N TYR A 69 -4.04 19.27 -4.94
CA TYR A 69 -3.50 17.99 -5.37
C TYR A 69 -2.27 17.64 -4.52
N LEU A 70 -2.01 16.37 -4.33
CA LEU A 70 -0.71 15.90 -3.86
C LEU A 70 0.21 15.73 -5.08
N LEU A 71 1.16 16.63 -5.26
CA LEU A 71 2.26 16.43 -6.19
C LEU A 71 3.24 15.44 -5.56
N ALA A 72 3.36 14.27 -6.16
CA ALA A 72 4.15 13.19 -5.62
C ALA A 72 5.10 12.57 -6.65
N GLU A 73 6.10 11.91 -6.13
CA GLU A 73 7.00 11.06 -6.89
C GLU A 73 6.24 9.85 -7.42
N GLN A 74 6.39 9.56 -8.71
CA GLN A 74 5.85 8.31 -9.28
C GLN A 74 6.75 7.13 -8.85
N ILE A 75 6.15 6.03 -8.43
CA ILE A 75 6.88 4.77 -8.21
C ILE A 75 7.55 4.35 -9.51
N LYS A 76 8.85 4.14 -9.45
CA LYS A 76 9.68 3.69 -10.56
C LYS A 76 11.04 3.20 -10.05
N ILE A 77 11.65 2.29 -10.76
CA ILE A 77 13.07 1.97 -10.61
C ILE A 77 13.87 3.14 -11.17
N ASP A 78 14.68 3.77 -10.34
CA ASP A 78 15.62 4.86 -10.69
C ASP A 78 16.54 5.10 -9.49
N GLY A 79 17.74 5.63 -9.71
CA GLY A 79 18.72 5.90 -8.64
C GLY A 79 18.26 6.85 -7.53
N ASP A 80 17.31 7.75 -7.83
CA ASP A 80 16.69 8.68 -6.87
C ASP A 80 15.29 8.22 -6.41
N ARG A 81 14.92 7.00 -6.70
CA ARG A 81 13.66 6.35 -6.35
C ARG A 81 13.92 4.97 -5.74
N LEU A 82 13.20 3.95 -6.20
CA LEU A 82 13.53 2.57 -5.86
C LEU A 82 14.83 2.17 -6.56
N ASN A 83 15.94 2.24 -5.84
CA ASN A 83 17.28 2.03 -6.37
C ASN A 83 17.66 0.55 -6.42
N ILE A 84 17.07 -0.17 -7.36
CA ILE A 84 17.43 -1.55 -7.70
C ILE A 84 17.85 -1.60 -9.17
N ASN A 85 18.55 -2.64 -9.59
CA ASN A 85 18.93 -2.79 -10.99
C ASN A 85 17.69 -2.90 -11.86
N ASP A 86 17.54 -1.99 -12.83
CA ASP A 86 16.48 -2.13 -13.83
C ASP A 86 16.73 -3.40 -14.65
N ALA A 87 15.70 -4.26 -14.74
CA ALA A 87 15.86 -5.57 -15.37
C ALA A 87 16.21 -5.48 -16.86
N TYR A 88 15.74 -4.47 -17.54
CA TYR A 88 15.93 -4.31 -18.97
C TYR A 88 17.01 -3.26 -19.31
N GLU A 89 16.84 -2.03 -18.79
CA GLU A 89 17.72 -0.91 -19.13
C GLU A 89 19.13 -1.10 -18.57
N ASP A 90 19.26 -1.50 -17.30
CA ASP A 90 20.58 -1.53 -16.63
C ASP A 90 21.33 -2.85 -16.78
N VAL A 91 20.64 -3.97 -16.98
CA VAL A 91 21.27 -5.29 -16.97
C VAL A 91 21.16 -5.99 -18.31
N ILE A 92 19.97 -6.10 -18.89
CA ILE A 92 19.77 -6.85 -20.13
C ILE A 92 20.30 -6.08 -21.35
N GLU A 93 20.05 -4.77 -21.39
CA GLU A 93 20.45 -3.92 -22.53
C GLU A 93 21.97 -3.73 -22.57
N ASP A 94 22.58 -3.47 -21.42
CA ASP A 94 24.03 -3.29 -21.28
C ASP A 94 24.82 -4.62 -21.20
N ASN A 95 24.18 -5.68 -20.74
CA ASN A 95 24.77 -7.02 -20.63
C ASN A 95 23.85 -8.12 -21.14
N PRO A 96 23.84 -8.41 -22.46
CA PRO A 96 23.02 -9.46 -23.05
C PRO A 96 23.24 -10.89 -22.48
N ALA A 97 24.31 -11.09 -21.73
CA ALA A 97 24.59 -12.34 -21.03
C ALA A 97 24.08 -12.39 -19.61
N ALA A 98 23.41 -11.32 -19.14
CA ALA A 98 22.83 -11.27 -17.80
C ALA A 98 21.81 -12.39 -17.61
N VAL A 99 21.81 -12.95 -16.40
CA VAL A 99 20.83 -13.95 -15.99
C VAL A 99 19.73 -13.29 -15.16
N PRO A 100 18.52 -13.86 -15.12
CA PRO A 100 17.41 -13.25 -14.39
C PRO A 100 17.70 -12.89 -12.93
N ALA A 101 18.56 -13.63 -12.26
CA ALA A 101 18.94 -13.38 -10.86
C ALA A 101 19.80 -12.12 -10.65
N ASP A 102 20.40 -11.58 -11.70
CA ASP A 102 21.19 -10.35 -11.65
C ASP A 102 20.31 -9.09 -11.75
N CYS A 103 19.03 -9.27 -12.10
CA CYS A 103 18.07 -8.19 -12.33
C CYS A 103 17.22 -7.91 -11.10
N GLY A 104 16.92 -6.64 -10.90
CA GLY A 104 15.83 -6.19 -10.03
C GLY A 104 14.50 -6.16 -10.78
N TYR A 105 13.39 -6.31 -10.07
CA TYR A 105 12.05 -6.31 -10.66
C TYR A 105 11.09 -5.54 -9.74
N LEU A 106 10.33 -4.62 -10.31
CA LEU A 106 9.22 -3.94 -9.62
C LEU A 106 7.92 -4.67 -9.93
N LEU A 107 7.24 -5.15 -8.90
CA LEU A 107 6.00 -5.90 -8.98
C LEU A 107 4.84 -5.08 -8.42
N GLU A 108 3.66 -5.25 -9.02
CA GLU A 108 2.41 -4.76 -8.49
C GLU A 108 1.42 -5.92 -8.37
N PHE A 109 0.84 -6.08 -7.20
CA PHE A 109 -0.28 -6.97 -6.99
C PHE A 109 -1.55 -6.12 -7.05
N ASP A 110 -2.32 -6.31 -8.13
CA ASP A 110 -3.53 -5.53 -8.38
C ASP A 110 -4.56 -6.34 -9.16
N ASP A 111 -5.81 -6.24 -8.74
CA ASP A 111 -6.93 -6.97 -9.34
C ASP A 111 -7.39 -6.40 -10.71
N TYR A 112 -6.90 -5.24 -11.13
CA TYR A 112 -7.08 -4.76 -12.49
C TYR A 112 -6.38 -5.65 -13.52
N TYR A 113 -5.24 -6.20 -13.15
CA TYR A 113 -4.53 -7.23 -13.94
C TYR A 113 -4.36 -6.84 -15.41
N ASP A 114 -3.93 -5.62 -15.67
CA ASP A 114 -3.94 -4.99 -17.00
C ASP A 114 -2.57 -4.86 -17.68
N GLU A 115 -1.47 -5.19 -16.99
CA GLU A 115 -0.14 -5.19 -17.59
C GLU A 115 0.10 -6.40 -18.51
N ASN A 116 1.03 -6.26 -19.45
CA ASN A 116 1.41 -7.35 -20.37
C ASN A 116 2.15 -8.48 -19.64
N CYS A 117 3.10 -8.11 -18.78
CA CYS A 117 3.87 -9.06 -17.97
C CYS A 117 3.09 -9.37 -16.69
N ARG A 118 2.28 -10.42 -16.69
CA ARG A 118 1.40 -10.76 -15.58
C ARG A 118 1.18 -12.27 -15.41
N PHE A 119 0.89 -12.67 -14.17
CA PHE A 119 0.51 -14.05 -13.83
C PHE A 119 -0.28 -14.11 -12.53
N LEU A 120 -0.96 -15.24 -12.30
CA LEU A 120 -1.59 -15.54 -11.01
C LEU A 120 -0.68 -16.46 -10.21
N SER A 121 -0.49 -16.17 -8.92
CA SER A 121 0.24 -17.07 -8.05
C SER A 121 -0.44 -18.44 -7.95
N SER A 122 0.35 -19.49 -7.72
CA SER A 122 -0.07 -20.88 -7.98
C SER A 122 -1.09 -21.43 -6.97
N LYS A 123 -1.16 -20.87 -5.76
CA LYS A 123 -2.05 -21.36 -4.69
C LYS A 123 -3.07 -20.33 -4.25
N LEU A 124 -2.63 -19.10 -4.05
CA LEU A 124 -3.52 -18.02 -3.60
C LEU A 124 -4.15 -17.27 -4.75
N HIS A 125 -3.71 -17.52 -5.98
CA HIS A 125 -4.14 -16.79 -7.18
C HIS A 125 -4.00 -15.26 -7.01
N LEU A 126 -2.93 -14.82 -6.34
CA LEU A 126 -2.63 -13.41 -6.22
C LEU A 126 -2.32 -12.83 -7.60
N PRO A 127 -2.99 -11.75 -8.01
CA PRO A 127 -2.75 -11.11 -9.30
C PRO A 127 -1.44 -10.34 -9.25
N CYS A 128 -0.41 -10.87 -9.88
CA CYS A 128 0.91 -10.26 -9.93
C CYS A 128 1.18 -9.70 -11.33
N MET A 129 1.63 -8.47 -11.38
CA MET A 129 2.05 -7.77 -12.59
C MET A 129 3.48 -7.27 -12.42
N LEU A 130 4.25 -7.31 -13.51
CA LEU A 130 5.57 -6.71 -13.57
C LEU A 130 5.46 -5.33 -14.22
N LYS A 131 6.06 -4.33 -13.60
CA LYS A 131 6.01 -2.93 -14.08
C LYS A 131 7.10 -2.62 -15.11
N ASP A 132 7.95 -3.58 -15.39
CA ASP A 132 9.07 -3.47 -16.33
C ASP A 132 8.82 -4.34 -17.57
N ASP A 133 9.27 -3.88 -18.74
CA ASP A 133 9.24 -4.65 -19.97
C ASP A 133 10.44 -5.59 -20.03
N VAL A 134 10.20 -6.86 -19.77
CA VAL A 134 11.21 -7.92 -19.92
C VAL A 134 10.70 -9.00 -20.87
N PRO A 135 11.57 -9.89 -21.42
CA PRO A 135 11.11 -11.05 -22.17
C PRO A 135 10.12 -11.89 -21.35
N TRP A 136 8.84 -11.91 -21.75
CA TRP A 136 7.74 -12.50 -20.96
C TRP A 136 6.99 -13.65 -21.66
N GLU A 137 7.47 -14.09 -22.81
CA GLU A 137 6.90 -15.24 -23.52
C GLU A 137 7.01 -16.53 -22.69
N ASN A 138 6.18 -17.51 -23.02
CA ASN A 138 6.23 -18.82 -22.39
C ASN A 138 7.62 -19.46 -22.58
N GLY A 139 8.23 -19.86 -21.48
CA GLY A 139 9.58 -20.42 -21.45
C GLY A 139 10.70 -19.38 -21.31
N SER A 140 10.36 -18.09 -21.19
CA SER A 140 11.34 -17.07 -20.83
C SER A 140 11.92 -17.36 -19.44
N ALA A 141 13.23 -17.23 -19.32
CA ALA A 141 13.94 -17.42 -18.06
C ALA A 141 13.57 -16.31 -17.04
N PHE A 142 13.31 -15.09 -17.52
CA PHE A 142 12.90 -13.95 -16.67
C PHE A 142 11.52 -14.20 -16.09
N ARG A 143 10.56 -14.60 -16.91
CA ARG A 143 9.23 -14.98 -16.46
C ARG A 143 9.27 -16.10 -15.43
N SER A 144 9.98 -17.18 -15.72
CA SER A 144 10.10 -18.33 -14.81
C SER A 144 10.72 -17.92 -13.49
N TYR A 145 11.73 -17.05 -13.49
CA TYR A 145 12.38 -16.58 -12.27
C TYR A 145 11.43 -15.82 -11.36
N VAL A 146 10.68 -14.85 -11.89
CA VAL A 146 9.72 -14.06 -11.12
C VAL A 146 8.56 -14.93 -10.63
N GLU A 147 7.99 -15.77 -11.50
CA GLU A 147 6.91 -16.70 -11.14
C GLU A 147 7.37 -17.68 -10.04
N ASP A 148 8.58 -18.21 -10.11
CA ASP A 148 9.11 -19.13 -9.12
C ASP A 148 9.32 -18.48 -7.75
N LYS A 149 9.70 -17.20 -7.69
CA LYS A 149 9.81 -16.46 -6.43
C LYS A 149 8.44 -16.34 -5.75
N VAL A 150 7.44 -15.82 -6.43
CA VAL A 150 6.10 -15.63 -5.86
C VAL A 150 5.44 -16.98 -5.54
N ASN A 151 5.51 -17.93 -6.46
CA ASN A 151 4.99 -19.29 -6.25
C ASN A 151 5.73 -20.06 -5.16
N GLY A 152 7.01 -19.74 -4.94
CA GLY A 152 7.80 -20.30 -3.86
C GLY A 152 7.26 -19.93 -2.48
N VAL A 153 6.82 -18.68 -2.31
CA VAL A 153 6.13 -18.23 -1.09
C VAL A 153 4.82 -18.99 -0.87
N ASP A 154 3.98 -19.04 -1.92
CA ASP A 154 2.71 -19.78 -1.87
C ASP A 154 2.91 -21.25 -1.48
N LYS A 155 3.94 -21.87 -2.01
CA LYS A 155 4.28 -23.29 -1.69
C LYS A 155 4.80 -23.45 -0.26
N ALA A 156 5.65 -22.55 0.20
CA ALA A 156 6.25 -22.61 1.53
C ALA A 156 5.20 -22.39 2.63
N LEU A 157 4.29 -21.46 2.44
CA LEU A 157 3.19 -21.17 3.38
C LEU A 157 2.05 -22.19 3.31
N LYS A 158 1.97 -23.01 2.25
CA LYS A 158 0.97 -24.07 2.08
C LYS A 158 -0.46 -23.66 2.44
N PRO A 159 -1.04 -22.63 1.77
CA PRO A 159 -2.38 -22.17 2.08
C PRO A 159 -3.41 -23.29 1.94
N GLY A 160 -4.29 -23.39 2.92
CA GLY A 160 -5.30 -24.46 3.02
C GLY A 160 -4.91 -25.62 3.94
N LEU A 161 -3.68 -25.65 4.45
CA LEU A 161 -3.27 -26.52 5.54
C LEU A 161 -3.07 -25.66 6.78
N LEU A 162 -4.14 -25.42 7.51
CA LEU A 162 -4.13 -24.58 8.73
C LEU A 162 -3.35 -25.18 9.90
N GLU A 163 -2.77 -26.36 9.76
CA GLU A 163 -2.09 -27.08 10.83
C GLU A 163 -0.67 -27.47 10.41
N GLY A 164 0.29 -26.75 10.93
CA GLY A 164 1.60 -27.30 11.30
C GLY A 164 2.64 -27.57 10.21
N ASP A 165 2.31 -27.60 8.91
CA ASP A 165 3.24 -28.05 7.87
C ASP A 165 3.87 -26.92 7.02
N ALA A 166 3.61 -25.67 7.35
CA ALA A 166 4.23 -24.56 6.64
C ALA A 166 5.71 -24.42 7.06
N ASP A 167 6.57 -24.12 6.08
CA ASP A 167 8.02 -23.98 6.30
C ASP A 167 8.40 -22.51 6.36
N TYR A 168 8.49 -21.98 7.59
CA TYR A 168 8.92 -20.59 7.79
C TYR A 168 10.33 -20.34 7.28
N SER A 169 11.25 -21.29 7.43
CA SER A 169 12.63 -21.13 6.96
C SER A 169 12.68 -21.00 5.43
N ALA A 170 11.93 -21.83 4.72
CA ALA A 170 11.79 -21.72 3.26
C ALA A 170 11.14 -20.39 2.84
N THR A 171 10.15 -19.93 3.59
CA THR A 171 9.50 -18.63 3.34
C THR A 171 10.47 -17.47 3.56
N ALA A 172 11.21 -17.44 4.66
CA ALA A 172 12.20 -16.41 4.98
C ALA A 172 13.43 -16.42 4.04
N ALA A 173 13.67 -17.52 3.34
CA ALA A 173 14.69 -17.58 2.30
C ALA A 173 14.27 -16.82 1.01
N ILE A 174 12.97 -16.66 0.79
CA ILE A 174 12.41 -15.99 -0.40
C ILE A 174 11.97 -14.57 -0.06
N LEU A 175 11.31 -14.36 1.08
CA LEU A 175 10.81 -13.06 1.51
C LEU A 175 11.85 -12.30 2.34
N ASP A 176 11.94 -11.01 2.13
CA ASP A 176 12.59 -10.11 3.07
C ASP A 176 11.61 -9.81 4.22
N ILE A 177 11.71 -10.59 5.28
CA ILE A 177 10.80 -10.51 6.43
C ILE A 177 10.82 -9.14 7.10
N PRO A 178 11.96 -8.46 7.28
CA PRO A 178 12.00 -7.12 7.87
C PRO A 178 11.17 -6.09 7.09
N SER A 179 11.34 -6.00 5.77
CA SER A 179 10.56 -5.05 4.96
C SER A 179 9.06 -5.37 4.98
N LEU A 180 8.71 -6.66 4.96
CA LEU A 180 7.31 -7.08 5.08
C LEU A 180 6.67 -6.62 6.39
N ILE A 181 7.40 -6.69 7.50
CA ILE A 181 6.90 -6.28 8.82
C ILE A 181 6.65 -4.77 8.85
N ASP A 182 7.59 -3.93 8.43
CA ASP A 182 7.42 -2.48 8.44
C ASP A 182 6.33 -2.03 7.47
N TRP A 183 6.25 -2.63 6.28
CA TRP A 183 5.16 -2.39 5.34
C TRP A 183 3.79 -2.76 5.94
N TRP A 184 3.70 -3.91 6.61
CA TRP A 184 2.49 -4.35 7.28
C TRP A 184 2.07 -3.40 8.40
N PHE A 185 3.02 -2.86 9.17
CA PHE A 185 2.70 -1.85 10.19
C PHE A 185 2.01 -0.63 9.57
N VAL A 186 2.47 -0.16 8.42
CA VAL A 186 1.84 0.97 7.72
C VAL A 186 0.40 0.64 7.33
N HIS A 187 0.16 -0.51 6.74
CA HIS A 187 -1.17 -0.93 6.30
C HIS A 187 -2.14 -1.16 7.45
N GLU A 188 -1.70 -1.80 8.51
CA GLU A 188 -2.52 -2.02 9.71
C GLU A 188 -2.82 -0.72 10.46
N LEU A 189 -1.85 0.19 10.55
CA LEU A 189 -2.06 1.51 11.18
C LEU A 189 -3.06 2.36 10.39
N ALA A 190 -2.96 2.38 9.08
CA ALA A 190 -3.89 3.10 8.23
C ALA A 190 -5.26 2.40 8.12
N MET A 191 -5.37 1.14 8.52
CA MET A 191 -6.49 0.25 8.22
C MET A 191 -6.80 0.18 6.72
N ASN A 192 -5.77 0.05 5.90
CA ASN A 192 -5.94 -0.14 4.47
C ASN A 192 -6.41 -1.56 4.15
N ALA A 193 -7.69 -1.71 3.77
CA ALA A 193 -8.27 -3.00 3.43
C ALA A 193 -7.86 -3.52 2.05
N GLU A 194 -7.27 -2.68 1.20
CA GLU A 194 -6.97 -3.03 -0.19
C GLU A 194 -5.86 -4.07 -0.34
N TYR A 195 -4.99 -4.26 0.65
CA TYR A 195 -4.05 -5.38 0.62
C TYR A 195 -4.68 -6.76 0.88
N ARG A 196 -5.98 -6.81 1.15
CA ARG A 196 -6.78 -8.04 1.25
C ARG A 196 -7.11 -8.64 -0.11
N HIS A 197 -7.62 -7.82 -1.04
CA HIS A 197 -7.66 -8.19 -2.46
C HIS A 197 -6.62 -7.32 -3.12
N PRO A 198 -5.39 -7.80 -3.32
CA PRO A 198 -4.31 -6.87 -3.55
C PRO A 198 -4.69 -5.86 -4.62
N LYS A 199 -4.61 -4.58 -4.23
CA LYS A 199 -4.82 -3.46 -5.11
C LYS A 199 -3.81 -2.40 -4.78
N SER A 200 -3.08 -1.94 -5.81
CA SER A 200 -1.96 -1.00 -5.67
C SER A 200 -0.92 -1.44 -4.62
N VAL A 201 -0.70 -2.74 -4.50
CA VAL A 201 0.27 -3.33 -3.58
C VAL A 201 1.58 -3.57 -4.31
N TYR A 202 2.60 -2.79 -3.96
CA TYR A 202 3.91 -2.90 -4.58
C TYR A 202 4.86 -3.77 -3.77
N MET A 203 5.64 -4.55 -4.50
CA MET A 203 6.79 -5.30 -4.00
C MET A 203 7.91 -5.24 -5.04
N TYR A 204 9.11 -5.63 -4.66
CA TYR A 204 10.22 -5.69 -5.59
C TYR A 204 11.14 -6.87 -5.29
N ILE A 205 11.85 -7.33 -6.30
CA ILE A 205 12.97 -8.26 -6.15
C ILE A 205 14.24 -7.44 -6.35
N ASP A 206 15.09 -7.35 -5.33
CA ASP A 206 16.43 -6.78 -5.49
C ASP A 206 17.35 -7.82 -6.12
N GLY A 207 18.02 -7.47 -7.22
CA GLY A 207 18.96 -8.33 -7.90
C GLY A 207 20.21 -8.70 -7.08
N LYS A 208 20.39 -8.12 -5.87
CA LYS A 208 21.56 -8.40 -5.04
C LYS A 208 21.44 -9.72 -4.26
N ASP A 209 20.32 -9.94 -3.60
CA ASP A 209 20.06 -11.15 -2.80
C ASP A 209 18.88 -11.99 -3.33
N GLY A 210 18.16 -11.45 -4.31
CA GLY A 210 17.04 -12.09 -4.97
C GLY A 210 15.84 -12.35 -4.07
N LYS A 211 15.73 -11.63 -2.94
CA LYS A 211 14.57 -11.70 -2.08
C LYS A 211 13.43 -10.82 -2.60
N LEU A 212 12.22 -11.21 -2.25
CA LEU A 212 11.01 -10.45 -2.50
C LEU A 212 10.78 -9.52 -1.31
N CYS A 213 10.96 -8.23 -1.52
CA CYS A 213 10.83 -7.16 -0.52
C CYS A 213 9.49 -6.44 -0.66
N ALA A 214 8.94 -5.96 0.46
CA ALA A 214 7.70 -5.19 0.46
C ALA A 214 7.93 -3.69 0.26
N GLY A 215 7.00 -3.03 -0.42
CA GLY A 215 7.04 -1.60 -0.74
C GLY A 215 7.31 -1.33 -2.22
N PRO A 216 7.27 -0.05 -2.63
CA PRO A 216 6.85 1.13 -1.86
C PRO A 216 5.36 1.14 -1.50
N VAL A 217 4.94 2.02 -0.54
CA VAL A 217 3.53 2.22 -0.23
C VAL A 217 2.87 3.15 -1.25
N TRP A 218 1.57 2.89 -1.58
CA TRP A 218 0.84 3.65 -2.58
C TRP A 218 -0.67 3.55 -2.36
N ASP A 219 -1.42 4.63 -2.75
CA ASP A 219 -2.88 4.63 -2.92
C ASP A 219 -3.68 4.43 -1.63
N PHE A 220 -3.53 5.37 -0.68
CA PHE A 220 -4.17 5.31 0.64
C PHE A 220 -5.26 6.36 0.85
N ASP A 221 -5.73 7.05 -0.17
CA ASP A 221 -6.80 8.05 -0.01
C ASP A 221 -8.20 7.44 0.12
N TYR A 222 -8.34 6.15 -0.18
CA TYR A 222 -9.60 5.42 -0.17
C TYR A 222 -9.75 4.53 1.07
N GLN A 223 -10.85 4.71 1.82
CA GLN A 223 -11.25 3.87 2.96
C GLN A 223 -10.15 3.60 4.02
N THR A 224 -9.29 4.57 4.26
CA THR A 224 -8.28 4.51 5.32
C THR A 224 -8.60 5.52 6.43
N PHE A 225 -7.96 5.39 7.59
CA PHE A 225 -8.16 6.25 8.76
C PHE A 225 -9.64 6.46 9.10
N PRO A 226 -10.43 5.38 9.34
CA PRO A 226 -11.85 5.51 9.61
C PRO A 226 -12.11 6.31 10.89
N ASN A 227 -13.23 7.04 10.91
CA ASN A 227 -13.63 7.79 12.09
C ASN A 227 -13.86 6.86 13.30
N PRO A 228 -13.13 7.01 14.40
CA PRO A 228 -13.24 6.11 15.55
C PRO A 228 -14.54 6.27 16.35
N ASP A 229 -15.25 7.39 16.19
CA ASP A 229 -16.44 7.73 17.01
C ASP A 229 -17.77 7.57 16.25
N GLY A 230 -17.73 7.56 14.93
CA GLY A 230 -18.92 7.81 14.13
C GLY A 230 -19.44 6.63 13.35
N ILE A 231 -18.74 5.50 13.37
CA ILE A 231 -19.09 4.43 12.46
C ILE A 231 -19.42 3.17 13.20
N ASN A 232 -20.67 2.78 13.06
CA ASN A 232 -21.13 1.46 13.42
C ASN A 232 -20.87 0.45 12.28
N SER A 233 -20.76 0.93 11.04
CA SER A 233 -20.36 0.09 9.90
C SER A 233 -19.96 0.97 8.72
N ILE A 234 -18.79 0.75 8.15
CA ILE A 234 -18.48 1.16 6.79
C ILE A 234 -18.90 0.01 5.89
N SER A 235 -19.91 0.21 5.07
CA SER A 235 -20.29 -0.78 4.06
C SER A 235 -19.80 -0.32 2.71
N ARG A 236 -19.03 -1.16 2.04
CA ARG A 236 -18.64 -0.97 0.65
C ARG A 236 -19.65 -1.69 -0.24
N GLU A 237 -20.44 -0.94 -0.98
CA GLU A 237 -21.24 -1.51 -2.07
C GLU A 237 -20.60 -1.17 -3.41
N PHE A 238 -20.06 -2.16 -4.07
CA PHE A 238 -19.71 -2.07 -5.47
C PHE A 238 -20.75 -2.83 -6.28
N GLY A 239 -21.56 -2.10 -7.06
CA GLY A 239 -22.36 -2.68 -8.15
C GLY A 239 -23.10 -3.97 -7.86
N GLY A 240 -23.52 -4.22 -6.65
CA GLY A 240 -24.36 -5.37 -6.27
C GLY A 240 -23.66 -6.71 -6.09
N SER A 241 -22.33 -6.77 -6.12
CA SER A 241 -21.61 -8.07 -6.08
C SER A 241 -20.41 -8.12 -5.15
N TYR A 242 -20.16 -7.07 -4.36
CA TYR A 242 -18.98 -7.03 -3.48
C TYR A 242 -19.33 -7.31 -2.03
N ALA A 243 -18.50 -8.11 -1.37
CA ALA A 243 -18.56 -8.29 0.06
C ALA A 243 -18.42 -6.92 0.74
N SER A 244 -19.41 -6.57 1.54
CA SER A 244 -19.34 -5.36 2.36
C SER A 244 -18.17 -5.51 3.33
N LEU A 245 -17.14 -4.68 3.17
CA LEU A 245 -16.18 -4.47 4.23
C LEU A 245 -16.90 -3.59 5.26
N SER A 246 -17.39 -4.20 6.32
CA SER A 246 -17.95 -3.44 7.43
C SER A 246 -16.86 -3.26 8.49
N TYR A 247 -16.46 -2.04 8.72
CA TYR A 247 -15.72 -1.67 9.92
C TYR A 247 -16.73 -1.30 10.99
N ASP A 248 -16.92 -2.16 11.95
CA ASP A 248 -17.61 -1.76 13.19
C ASP A 248 -16.58 -1.26 14.23
N ALA A 249 -17.03 -0.64 15.30
CA ALA A 249 -16.15 -0.17 16.35
C ALA A 249 -15.29 -1.30 16.96
N SER A 250 -15.71 -2.57 16.83
CA SER A 250 -14.92 -3.73 17.28
C SER A 250 -13.77 -4.05 16.34
N SER A 251 -13.87 -3.71 15.06
CA SER A 251 -12.80 -3.89 14.08
C SER A 251 -11.60 -3.02 14.36
N LEU A 252 -11.81 -1.84 14.98
CA LEU A 252 -10.71 -0.93 15.36
C LEU A 252 -9.75 -1.54 16.37
N ASN A 253 -10.20 -2.54 17.13
CA ASN A 253 -9.42 -3.22 18.18
C ASN A 253 -8.88 -4.59 17.77
N LYS A 254 -8.88 -4.89 16.50
CA LYS A 254 -8.38 -6.17 15.94
C LYS A 254 -7.39 -5.90 14.83
N TRP A 255 -6.59 -6.90 14.50
CA TRP A 255 -5.82 -6.91 13.29
C TRP A 255 -6.75 -6.91 12.08
N LEU A 256 -6.49 -6.08 11.12
CA LEU A 256 -7.27 -6.06 9.88
C LEU A 256 -7.14 -7.40 9.15
N CYS A 257 -5.95 -7.97 9.13
CA CYS A 257 -5.67 -9.25 8.51
C CYS A 257 -6.21 -10.48 9.27
N SER A 258 -6.82 -10.31 10.45
CA SER A 258 -7.42 -11.45 11.18
C SER A 258 -8.71 -11.97 10.54
N ASN A 259 -9.38 -11.16 9.72
CA ASN A 259 -10.59 -11.54 9.00
C ASN A 259 -10.22 -12.00 7.59
N TYR A 260 -9.89 -13.27 7.43
CA TYR A 260 -9.56 -13.83 6.13
C TYR A 260 -10.37 -15.09 5.81
N SER A 261 -10.60 -15.31 4.53
CA SER A 261 -10.97 -16.61 3.99
C SER A 261 -10.01 -16.97 2.87
N PHE A 262 -9.69 -18.27 2.73
CA PHE A 262 -8.94 -18.75 1.59
C PHE A 262 -9.88 -19.08 0.45
N ASP A 263 -10.20 -18.09 -0.37
CA ASP A 263 -10.90 -18.31 -1.61
C ASP A 263 -9.93 -18.10 -2.78
N ASN A 264 -9.67 -19.16 -3.52
CA ASN A 264 -8.84 -19.15 -4.73
C ASN A 264 -9.68 -19.13 -6.01
N SER A 265 -10.97 -18.78 -5.92
CA SER A 265 -11.87 -18.71 -7.06
C SER A 265 -11.72 -17.46 -7.92
N TRP A 266 -10.88 -16.52 -7.50
CA TRP A 266 -10.68 -15.29 -8.25
C TRP A 266 -10.17 -15.56 -9.67
N ASN A 267 -10.81 -14.92 -10.62
CA ASN A 267 -10.50 -15.04 -12.04
C ASN A 267 -10.61 -13.65 -12.69
N PRO A 268 -9.54 -13.13 -13.32
CA PRO A 268 -9.55 -11.80 -13.93
C PRO A 268 -10.56 -11.65 -15.07
N SER A 269 -10.93 -12.76 -15.72
CA SER A 269 -11.95 -12.76 -16.79
C SER A 269 -13.37 -12.74 -16.28
N THR A 270 -13.57 -13.11 -15.03
CA THR A 270 -14.87 -13.07 -14.33
C THR A 270 -14.57 -12.61 -12.90
N PRO A 271 -14.36 -11.30 -12.68
CA PRO A 271 -13.93 -10.80 -11.40
C PRO A 271 -14.98 -11.09 -10.33
N ASN A 272 -14.89 -12.25 -9.74
CA ASN A 272 -15.54 -12.57 -8.50
C ASN A 272 -14.50 -12.22 -7.43
N TYR A 273 -14.69 -11.07 -6.81
CA TYR A 273 -13.80 -10.59 -5.76
C TYR A 273 -14.01 -11.40 -4.49
N GLY A 274 -13.74 -12.69 -4.59
CA GLY A 274 -13.68 -13.56 -3.44
C GLY A 274 -12.72 -13.01 -2.38
N ASP A 275 -12.96 -13.33 -1.13
CA ASP A 275 -12.09 -12.93 -0.03
C ASP A 275 -10.70 -13.53 -0.24
N LYS A 276 -9.77 -12.71 -0.76
CA LYS A 276 -8.36 -13.07 -0.85
C LYS A 276 -7.72 -12.91 0.53
N PRO A 277 -6.78 -13.76 0.91
CA PRO A 277 -6.00 -13.54 2.12
C PRO A 277 -5.20 -12.24 1.96
N TYR A 278 -5.09 -11.47 3.04
CA TYR A 278 -4.28 -10.24 3.10
C TYR A 278 -2.83 -10.52 2.76
N MET A 279 -2.52 -10.61 1.48
CA MET A 279 -1.28 -11.18 0.96
C MET A 279 -0.98 -12.50 1.70
N TRP A 280 0.14 -12.61 2.36
CA TRP A 280 0.54 -13.80 3.12
C TRP A 280 0.42 -13.63 4.64
N TYR A 281 0.02 -12.45 5.14
CA TYR A 281 0.09 -12.10 6.57
C TYR A 281 -0.72 -13.02 7.48
N PRO A 282 -1.94 -13.46 7.15
CA PRO A 282 -2.67 -14.41 7.98
C PRO A 282 -1.95 -15.75 8.15
N LEU A 283 -1.16 -16.15 7.16
CA LEU A 283 -0.35 -17.37 7.21
C LEU A 283 0.96 -17.14 7.96
N LEU A 284 1.64 -16.02 7.71
CA LEU A 284 2.87 -15.64 8.42
C LEU A 284 2.63 -15.53 9.92
N LEU A 285 1.51 -14.96 10.34
CA LEU A 285 1.13 -14.79 11.74
C LEU A 285 0.81 -16.13 12.47
N GLN A 286 0.80 -17.25 11.79
CA GLN A 286 0.72 -18.56 12.43
C GLN A 286 2.08 -19.06 12.91
N HIS A 287 3.19 -18.47 12.47
CA HIS A 287 4.55 -18.83 12.83
C HIS A 287 5.05 -18.02 14.02
N GLU A 288 5.52 -18.71 15.06
CA GLU A 288 6.06 -18.07 16.27
C GLU A 288 7.33 -17.25 15.96
N GLU A 289 8.13 -17.70 14.99
CA GLU A 289 9.31 -16.97 14.51
C GLU A 289 8.93 -15.63 13.89
N PHE A 290 7.87 -15.59 13.08
CA PHE A 290 7.37 -14.32 12.51
C PHE A 290 6.85 -13.39 13.60
N LYS A 291 6.04 -13.89 14.53
CA LYS A 291 5.54 -13.11 15.67
C LYS A 291 6.68 -12.55 16.52
N ALA A 292 7.72 -13.34 16.75
CA ALA A 292 8.91 -12.88 17.48
C ALA A 292 9.64 -11.77 16.72
N ALA A 293 9.78 -11.89 15.39
CA ALA A 293 10.36 -10.86 14.55
C ALA A 293 9.53 -9.57 14.57
N VAL A 294 8.20 -9.67 14.43
CA VAL A 294 7.26 -8.53 14.56
C VAL A 294 7.45 -7.82 15.90
N LYS A 295 7.51 -8.58 17.00
CA LYS A 295 7.68 -8.02 18.33
C LYS A 295 9.02 -7.28 18.48
N ALA A 296 10.09 -7.87 17.97
CA ALA A 296 11.43 -7.26 18.02
C ALA A 296 11.49 -5.96 17.20
N GLN A 297 10.93 -5.97 16.00
CA GLN A 297 10.94 -4.82 15.10
C GLN A 297 10.03 -3.69 15.60
N TRP A 298 8.90 -4.04 16.22
CA TRP A 298 7.98 -3.07 16.83
C TRP A 298 8.66 -2.17 17.86
N LEU A 299 9.56 -2.70 18.66
CA LEU A 299 10.31 -1.92 19.66
C LEU A 299 11.13 -0.77 19.01
N VAL A 300 11.56 -0.95 17.77
CA VAL A 300 12.29 0.07 17.00
C VAL A 300 11.33 1.01 16.26
N SER A 301 10.26 0.47 15.69
CA SER A 301 9.33 1.19 14.83
C SER A 301 8.33 2.04 15.62
N TYR A 302 7.84 1.55 16.77
CA TYR A 302 6.83 2.25 17.57
C TYR A 302 7.18 3.69 17.94
N PRO A 303 8.38 4.01 18.53
CA PRO A 303 8.71 5.39 18.88
C PRO A 303 8.83 6.32 17.67
N LYS A 304 9.15 5.81 16.49
CA LYS A 304 9.20 6.56 15.24
C LYS A 304 7.78 6.87 14.74
N LEU A 305 6.92 5.86 14.75
CA LEU A 305 5.51 6.02 14.35
C LEU A 305 4.75 6.98 15.27
N GLN A 306 5.13 7.12 16.54
CA GLN A 306 4.56 8.15 17.42
C GLN A 306 4.81 9.58 16.92
N GLN A 307 5.90 9.83 16.19
CA GLN A 307 6.21 11.17 15.65
C GLN A 307 5.26 11.61 14.54
N VAL A 308 4.63 10.66 13.85
CA VAL A 308 3.71 10.93 12.73
C VAL A 308 2.53 11.80 13.16
N VAL A 309 2.09 11.74 14.41
CA VAL A 309 1.05 12.64 14.96
C VAL A 309 1.44 14.12 14.78
N THR A 310 2.70 14.43 15.02
CA THR A 310 3.23 15.80 14.82
C THR A 310 3.21 16.18 13.34
N SER A 311 3.61 15.25 12.47
CA SER A 311 3.57 15.46 11.02
C SER A 311 2.15 15.67 10.51
N ILE A 312 1.15 14.92 10.98
CA ILE A 312 -0.27 15.14 10.62
C ILE A 312 -0.69 16.57 10.93
N ARG A 313 -0.39 17.07 12.13
CA ARG A 313 -0.72 18.44 12.53
C ARG A 313 -0.01 19.50 11.71
N MET A 314 1.25 19.28 11.39
CA MET A 314 2.04 20.17 10.54
C MET A 314 1.47 20.22 9.12
N PHE A 315 1.18 19.09 8.51
CA PHE A 315 0.57 19.02 7.18
C PHE A 315 -0.82 19.65 7.15
N ALA A 316 -1.59 19.49 8.23
CA ALA A 316 -2.88 20.15 8.36
C ALA A 316 -2.76 21.67 8.38
N GLU A 317 -1.82 22.23 9.14
CA GLU A 317 -1.61 23.69 9.16
C GLU A 317 -1.14 24.22 7.79
N GLU A 318 -0.27 23.52 7.09
CA GLU A 318 0.15 23.87 5.72
C GLU A 318 -1.03 23.95 4.74
N ASN A 319 -2.04 23.09 4.92
CA ASN A 319 -3.18 22.96 4.01
C ASN A 319 -4.46 23.68 4.48
N ARG A 320 -4.42 24.35 5.61
CA ARG A 320 -5.58 24.94 6.26
C ARG A 320 -6.40 25.88 5.37
N LEU A 321 -5.75 26.65 4.51
CA LEU A 321 -6.44 27.55 3.57
C LEU A 321 -6.96 26.82 2.34
N SER A 322 -6.33 25.73 1.94
CA SER A 322 -6.69 24.94 0.76
C SER A 322 -8.08 24.31 0.87
N ASP A 323 -8.50 23.92 2.08
CA ASP A 323 -9.81 23.33 2.31
C ASP A 323 -10.94 24.23 1.78
N SER A 324 -10.91 25.51 2.10
CA SER A 324 -11.98 26.43 1.71
C SER A 324 -12.07 26.61 0.18
N PHE A 325 -10.93 26.65 -0.51
CA PHE A 325 -10.88 26.77 -1.96
C PHE A 325 -11.26 25.47 -2.66
N ASN A 326 -10.69 24.36 -2.22
CA ASN A 326 -10.94 23.05 -2.81
C ASN A 326 -12.40 22.60 -2.60
N ASN A 327 -12.95 22.79 -1.40
CA ASN A 327 -14.32 22.42 -1.08
C ASN A 327 -15.37 23.33 -1.74
N ALA A 328 -15.03 24.60 -2.05
CA ALA A 328 -15.89 25.47 -2.83
C ALA A 328 -16.01 25.01 -4.30
N MET A 329 -14.95 24.41 -4.84
CA MET A 329 -14.94 23.88 -6.22
C MET A 329 -15.48 22.44 -6.29
N TRP A 330 -15.12 21.63 -5.32
CA TRP A 330 -15.38 20.21 -5.28
C TRP A 330 -16.03 19.79 -3.95
N PRO A 331 -17.27 20.26 -3.68
CA PRO A 331 -17.92 19.98 -2.41
C PRO A 331 -18.22 18.49 -2.25
N LEU A 332 -17.70 17.88 -1.19
CA LEU A 332 -17.94 16.47 -0.88
C LEU A 332 -19.40 16.19 -0.52
N LEU A 333 -20.11 17.22 -0.01
CA LEU A 333 -21.41 17.05 0.64
C LEU A 333 -22.62 17.45 -0.22
N ASP A 334 -22.45 17.99 -1.43
CA ASP A 334 -23.59 18.57 -2.15
C ASP A 334 -24.40 17.56 -2.98
N GLY A 335 -24.14 16.28 -2.82
CA GLY A 335 -24.84 15.20 -3.52
C GLY A 335 -24.54 15.11 -5.03
N ARG A 336 -23.85 16.10 -5.63
CA ARG A 336 -23.45 16.03 -7.04
C ARG A 336 -22.39 14.99 -7.27
N ARG A 337 -21.39 14.91 -6.37
CA ARG A 337 -20.40 13.85 -6.43
C ARG A 337 -21.01 12.47 -6.24
N THR A 338 -21.93 12.33 -5.29
CA THR A 338 -22.64 11.06 -5.06
C THR A 338 -23.56 10.69 -6.22
N ALA A 339 -24.16 11.65 -6.92
CA ALA A 339 -25.03 11.39 -8.06
C ALA A 339 -24.26 11.11 -9.36
N GLU A 340 -23.13 11.77 -9.58
CA GLU A 340 -22.28 11.54 -10.76
C GLU A 340 -21.44 10.28 -10.64
N LEU A 341 -21.18 9.83 -9.42
CA LEU A 341 -20.32 8.67 -9.11
C LEU A 341 -21.13 7.44 -8.66
N SER A 342 -22.43 7.60 -8.40
CA SER A 342 -23.32 6.45 -8.23
C SER A 342 -23.42 5.68 -9.57
N PRO A 343 -23.24 4.36 -9.55
CA PRO A 343 -23.32 3.49 -8.37
C PRO A 343 -21.97 3.08 -7.77
N TYR A 344 -20.86 3.70 -8.12
CA TYR A 344 -19.55 3.08 -7.99
C TYR A 344 -18.75 3.45 -6.75
N VAL A 345 -19.01 4.59 -6.13
CA VAL A 345 -18.13 5.03 -5.04
C VAL A 345 -18.88 5.79 -3.97
N ILE A 346 -18.97 5.18 -2.82
CA ILE A 346 -19.25 5.88 -1.59
C ILE A 346 -18.05 5.58 -0.68
N ASP A 347 -17.15 6.56 -0.51
CA ASP A 347 -16.12 6.44 0.50
C ASP A 347 -16.74 6.71 1.87
N PHE A 348 -16.44 5.82 2.77
CA PHE A 348 -16.94 5.95 4.11
C PHE A 348 -15.85 5.69 5.12
N SER A 349 -14.91 6.60 5.17
CA SER A 349 -14.10 6.74 6.36
C SER A 349 -14.92 7.39 7.49
N GLY A 350 -16.16 7.88 7.18
CA GLY A 350 -17.07 8.47 8.13
C GLY A 350 -16.73 9.91 8.52
N ASP A 351 -15.88 10.55 7.74
CA ASP A 351 -15.47 11.93 7.92
C ASP A 351 -16.05 12.87 6.85
N GLU A 352 -16.76 12.34 5.86
CA GLU A 352 -17.29 13.09 4.72
C GLU A 352 -18.23 14.23 5.10
N LYS A 353 -18.89 14.13 6.26
CA LYS A 353 -19.80 15.17 6.79
C LYS A 353 -19.14 16.10 7.80
N MET A 354 -17.89 15.87 8.12
CA MET A 354 -17.14 16.68 9.06
C MET A 354 -16.66 17.98 8.43
N THR A 355 -16.51 19.02 9.23
CA THR A 355 -15.63 20.11 8.86
C THR A 355 -14.21 19.59 8.70
N TRP A 356 -13.38 20.31 7.98
CA TRP A 356 -12.00 19.89 7.76
C TRP A 356 -11.22 19.71 9.08
N ASN A 357 -11.39 20.63 10.03
CA ASN A 357 -10.77 20.53 11.35
C ASN A 357 -11.24 19.27 12.13
N GLU A 358 -12.52 18.98 12.09
CA GLU A 358 -13.08 17.77 12.72
C GLU A 358 -12.51 16.50 12.05
N ALA A 359 -12.36 16.49 10.73
CA ALA A 359 -11.77 15.37 10.01
C ALA A 359 -10.29 15.16 10.38
N ILE A 360 -9.51 16.25 10.53
CA ILE A 360 -8.13 16.18 11.01
C ILE A 360 -8.06 15.65 12.44
N ASP A 361 -8.92 16.14 13.33
CA ASP A 361 -8.97 15.68 14.72
C ASP A 361 -9.38 14.20 14.80
N SER A 362 -10.32 13.78 13.94
CA SER A 362 -10.72 12.38 13.80
C SER A 362 -9.57 11.50 13.34
N MET A 363 -8.82 11.93 12.31
CA MET A 363 -7.64 11.22 11.82
C MET A 363 -6.58 11.06 12.91
N VAL A 364 -6.26 12.13 13.63
CA VAL A 364 -5.27 12.08 14.73
C VAL A 364 -5.73 11.13 15.82
N LYS A 365 -7.00 11.23 16.23
CA LYS A 365 -7.57 10.35 17.27
C LYS A 365 -7.54 8.88 16.83
N PHE A 366 -7.94 8.61 15.59
CA PHE A 366 -7.87 7.27 15.02
C PHE A 366 -6.44 6.73 15.04
N TYR A 367 -5.49 7.50 14.53
CA TYR A 367 -4.08 7.10 14.46
C TYR A 367 -3.51 6.76 15.84
N GLN A 368 -3.75 7.63 16.82
CA GLN A 368 -3.29 7.41 18.20
C GLN A 368 -3.91 6.16 18.82
N ASN A 369 -5.23 6.00 18.70
CA ASN A 369 -5.92 4.83 19.23
C ASN A 369 -5.44 3.53 18.59
N ARG A 370 -5.24 3.55 17.25
CA ARG A 370 -4.77 2.39 16.50
C ARG A 370 -3.34 2.02 16.87
N LEU A 371 -2.46 3.01 17.02
CA LEU A 371 -1.08 2.83 17.42
C LEU A 371 -0.97 2.23 18.83
N GLU A 372 -1.75 2.74 19.78
CA GLU A 372 -1.82 2.21 21.16
C GLU A 372 -2.37 0.76 21.18
N MET A 373 -3.41 0.50 20.40
CA MET A 373 -3.97 -0.84 20.27
C MET A 373 -2.95 -1.83 19.72
N MET A 374 -2.27 -1.49 18.62
CA MET A 374 -1.22 -2.34 18.04
C MET A 374 -0.10 -2.56 19.04
N ASN A 375 0.32 -1.52 19.76
CA ASN A 375 1.33 -1.65 20.81
C ASN A 375 0.90 -2.64 21.92
N ALA A 376 -0.35 -2.56 22.36
CA ALA A 376 -0.90 -3.47 23.36
C ALA A 376 -0.93 -4.93 22.84
N LEU A 377 -1.43 -5.16 21.64
CA LEU A 377 -1.53 -6.49 21.03
C LEU A 377 -0.13 -7.12 20.85
N ILE A 378 0.80 -6.40 20.25
CA ILE A 378 2.16 -6.90 19.98
C ILE A 378 2.90 -7.19 21.29
N THR A 379 2.81 -6.28 22.26
CA THR A 379 3.48 -6.44 23.56
C THR A 379 2.96 -7.67 24.30
N ASN A 380 1.65 -7.90 24.26
CA ASN A 380 1.00 -9.04 24.91
C ASN A 380 1.10 -10.33 24.08
N GLY A 381 1.61 -10.27 22.85
CA GLY A 381 1.70 -11.44 21.96
C GLY A 381 0.36 -11.89 21.39
N SER A 382 -0.61 -10.97 21.27
CA SER A 382 -1.94 -11.23 20.72
C SER A 382 -1.95 -10.93 19.22
N PHE A 383 -1.76 -11.97 18.39
CA PHE A 383 -1.72 -11.87 16.94
C PHE A 383 -2.92 -12.54 16.28
#